data_10d35461b441fdeba7aa48e86ad1faed
#
_entry.id   10d35461b441fdeba7aa48e86ad1faed
#
_cell.length_a   1.000
_cell.length_b   1.000
_cell.length_c   1.000
_cell.angle_alpha   90.00
_cell.angle_beta   90.00
_cell.angle_gamma   90.00
#
_symmetry.space_group_name_H-M   'P 1'
#
loop_
_entity.id
_entity.type
_entity.pdbx_description
1 polymer ?
#
loop_
_entity_poly.entity_id
_entity_poly.type
_entity_poly.pdbx_seq_one_letter_code
_entity_poly.pdbx_strand_id
1 'polypeptide(L)'
;MPTRPGLRERKKQATREALQAAALRLALEKGPENVRVDEIAEAADVSPRTYNNYFPSREHAIVAAVTEDRRSRLAADILATPAGVGLADAVVDAVVARYADPGEPAQAALLMITTSPALRTVYVETAGAIDDPVRDAIIGRVDGVDRLVAEVLAGAVAAAVRIALQSWLRPTSSGLVIPSTRPLDEMLRAALAPLRPALKQIDTHEAG
;
A
#
# COMPACT_ATOMS: atom_id res chain seq x y z
N MET A 1 -21.87 8.86 -11.83
CA MET A 1 -22.18 7.44 -11.52
C MET A 1 -20.96 6.61 -11.90
N PRO A 2 -20.27 5.93 -10.97
CA PRO A 2 -19.17 5.04 -11.36
C PRO A 2 -19.74 3.89 -12.20
N THR A 3 -19.22 3.74 -13.40
CA THR A 3 -19.55 2.64 -14.30
C THR A 3 -19.15 1.31 -13.62
N ARG A 4 -20.08 0.36 -13.48
CA ARG A 4 -19.77 -0.99 -12.98
C ARG A 4 -18.68 -1.61 -13.83
N PRO A 5 -17.60 -2.13 -13.23
CA PRO A 5 -16.52 -2.77 -13.98
C PRO A 5 -17.08 -3.91 -14.83
N GLY A 6 -16.65 -3.95 -16.09
CA GLY A 6 -17.09 -4.97 -17.04
C GLY A 6 -16.76 -6.39 -16.59
N LEU A 7 -17.41 -7.41 -17.14
CA LEU A 7 -17.19 -8.82 -16.80
C LEU A 7 -15.70 -9.23 -16.93
N ARG A 8 -14.99 -8.66 -17.90
CA ARG A 8 -13.55 -8.89 -18.13
C ARG A 8 -12.70 -8.37 -16.96
N GLU A 9 -12.99 -7.15 -16.49
CA GLU A 9 -12.26 -6.56 -15.35
C GLU A 9 -12.54 -7.32 -14.05
N ARG A 10 -13.79 -7.73 -13.83
CA ARG A 10 -14.13 -8.58 -12.66
C ARG A 10 -13.38 -9.91 -12.67
N LYS A 11 -13.32 -10.58 -13.83
CA LYS A 11 -12.56 -11.84 -13.97
C LYS A 11 -11.07 -11.62 -13.76
N LYS A 12 -10.50 -10.53 -14.29
CA LYS A 12 -9.09 -10.16 -14.11
C LYS A 12 -8.78 -9.94 -12.63
N GLN A 13 -9.64 -9.19 -11.93
CA GLN A 13 -9.49 -8.92 -10.51
C GLN A 13 -9.60 -10.20 -9.67
N ALA A 14 -10.61 -11.05 -9.93
CA ALA A 14 -10.78 -12.32 -9.22
C ALA A 14 -9.56 -13.25 -9.40
N THR A 15 -9.00 -13.33 -10.62
CA THR A 15 -7.76 -14.10 -10.85
C THR A 15 -6.58 -13.52 -10.08
N ARG A 16 -6.43 -12.19 -10.04
CA ARG A 16 -5.37 -11.52 -9.29
C ARG A 16 -5.47 -11.83 -7.79
N GLU A 17 -6.67 -11.74 -7.23
CA GLU A 17 -6.95 -12.04 -5.82
C GLU A 17 -6.68 -13.52 -5.48
N ALA A 18 -7.08 -14.45 -6.35
CA ALA A 18 -6.79 -15.87 -6.18
C ALA A 18 -5.28 -16.16 -6.15
N LEU A 19 -4.51 -15.55 -7.05
CA LEU A 19 -3.05 -15.67 -7.09
C LEU A 19 -2.39 -15.08 -5.82
N GLN A 20 -2.85 -13.93 -5.35
CA GLN A 20 -2.38 -13.31 -4.12
C GLN A 20 -2.65 -14.19 -2.90
N ALA A 21 -3.88 -14.68 -2.76
CA ALA A 21 -4.27 -15.55 -1.65
C ALA A 21 -3.46 -16.85 -1.63
N ALA A 22 -3.28 -17.49 -2.81
CA ALA A 22 -2.45 -18.68 -2.95
C ALA A 22 -0.98 -18.42 -2.58
N ALA A 23 -0.40 -17.32 -3.06
CA ALA A 23 0.99 -16.96 -2.79
C ALA A 23 1.23 -16.72 -1.30
N LEU A 24 0.37 -15.96 -0.63
CA LEU A 24 0.48 -15.68 0.80
C LEU A 24 0.31 -16.95 1.64
N ARG A 25 -0.71 -17.77 1.34
CA ARG A 25 -0.94 -19.03 2.05
C ARG A 25 0.28 -19.94 1.96
N LEU A 26 0.79 -20.19 0.75
CA LEU A 26 1.96 -21.03 0.54
C LEU A 26 3.21 -20.48 1.24
N ALA A 27 3.39 -19.17 1.26
CA ALA A 27 4.51 -18.54 1.93
C ALA A 27 4.43 -18.67 3.46
N LEU A 28 3.24 -18.58 4.04
CA LEU A 28 3.03 -18.81 5.47
C LEU A 28 3.21 -20.30 5.86
N GLU A 29 2.84 -21.23 4.97
CA GLU A 29 2.92 -22.67 5.23
C GLU A 29 4.36 -23.21 5.18
N LYS A 30 5.18 -22.77 4.23
CA LYS A 30 6.50 -23.37 3.96
C LYS A 30 7.68 -22.40 3.86
N GLY A 31 7.44 -21.14 4.15
CA GLY A 31 8.43 -20.07 3.99
C GLY A 31 8.48 -19.50 2.57
N PRO A 32 8.72 -18.18 2.43
CA PRO A 32 8.64 -17.49 1.15
C PRO A 32 9.71 -17.96 0.13
N GLU A 33 10.87 -18.40 0.61
CA GLU A 33 11.96 -18.92 -0.22
C GLU A 33 11.64 -20.27 -0.88
N ASN A 34 10.74 -21.04 -0.31
CA ASN A 34 10.35 -22.37 -0.77
C ASN A 34 9.12 -22.37 -1.68
N VAL A 35 8.49 -21.21 -1.91
CA VAL A 35 7.33 -21.07 -2.79
C VAL A 35 7.77 -21.01 -4.25
N ARG A 36 7.14 -21.81 -5.11
CA ARG A 36 7.36 -21.80 -6.56
C ARG A 36 6.18 -21.16 -7.29
N VAL A 37 6.48 -20.49 -8.40
CA VAL A 37 5.46 -19.86 -9.25
C VAL A 37 4.45 -20.90 -9.78
N ASP A 38 4.92 -22.09 -10.14
CA ASP A 38 4.06 -23.18 -10.63
C ASP A 38 3.03 -23.61 -9.59
N GLU A 39 3.44 -23.69 -8.31
CA GLU A 39 2.55 -24.05 -7.20
C GLU A 39 1.51 -22.96 -6.90
N ILE A 40 1.90 -21.68 -7.03
CA ILE A 40 0.95 -20.56 -6.89
C ILE A 40 -0.07 -20.61 -8.02
N ALA A 41 0.37 -20.85 -9.26
CA ALA A 41 -0.50 -20.93 -10.42
C ALA A 41 -1.47 -22.10 -10.32
N GLU A 42 -0.98 -23.29 -9.94
CA GLU A 42 -1.80 -24.49 -9.69
C GLU A 42 -2.84 -24.24 -8.58
N ALA A 43 -2.42 -23.66 -7.46
CA ALA A 43 -3.32 -23.36 -6.33
C ALA A 43 -4.39 -22.31 -6.65
N ALA A 44 -4.17 -21.49 -7.68
CA ALA A 44 -5.13 -20.50 -8.19
C ALA A 44 -5.88 -20.96 -9.45
N ASP A 45 -5.74 -22.23 -9.84
CA ASP A 45 -6.36 -22.85 -11.04
C ASP A 45 -6.06 -22.06 -12.34
N VAL A 46 -4.79 -21.66 -12.52
CA VAL A 46 -4.33 -20.99 -13.75
C VAL A 46 -3.00 -21.57 -14.23
N SER A 47 -2.64 -21.28 -15.48
CA SER A 47 -1.32 -21.66 -15.99
C SER A 47 -0.22 -20.74 -15.45
N PRO A 48 1.06 -21.19 -15.37
CA PRO A 48 2.21 -20.33 -15.06
C PRO A 48 2.35 -19.14 -16.02
N ARG A 49 1.99 -19.32 -17.28
CA ARG A 49 1.93 -18.22 -18.27
C ARG A 49 0.90 -17.16 -17.87
N THR A 50 -0.24 -17.59 -17.33
CA THR A 50 -1.27 -16.67 -16.82
C THR A 50 -0.74 -15.92 -15.61
N TYR A 51 -0.10 -16.61 -14.65
CA TYR A 51 0.55 -15.98 -13.51
C TYR A 51 1.49 -14.83 -13.93
N ASN A 52 2.38 -15.07 -14.88
CA ASN A 52 3.37 -14.09 -15.35
C ASN A 52 2.74 -12.83 -15.99
N ASN A 53 1.46 -12.86 -16.36
CA ASN A 53 0.73 -11.67 -16.81
C ASN A 53 0.25 -10.78 -15.66
N TYR A 54 0.30 -11.28 -14.40
CA TYR A 54 -0.16 -10.56 -13.21
C TYR A 54 0.97 -10.12 -12.29
N PHE A 55 1.99 -10.96 -12.14
CA PHE A 55 3.09 -10.73 -11.19
C PHE A 55 4.45 -11.05 -11.82
N PRO A 56 5.44 -10.17 -11.67
CA PRO A 56 6.80 -10.40 -12.19
C PRO A 56 7.59 -11.45 -11.40
N SER A 57 7.24 -11.66 -10.12
CA SER A 57 7.86 -12.69 -9.27
C SER A 57 6.92 -13.14 -8.15
N ARG A 58 7.27 -14.25 -7.46
CA ARG A 58 6.52 -14.74 -6.30
C ARG A 58 6.48 -13.72 -5.16
N GLU A 59 7.57 -12.97 -4.96
CA GLU A 59 7.66 -11.94 -3.93
C GLU A 59 6.62 -10.84 -4.18
N HIS A 60 6.41 -10.44 -5.44
CA HIS A 60 5.38 -9.46 -5.79
C HIS A 60 3.97 -9.97 -5.50
N ALA A 61 3.68 -11.25 -5.76
CA ALA A 61 2.37 -11.82 -5.45
C ALA A 61 2.13 -11.89 -3.92
N ILE A 62 3.15 -12.32 -3.15
CA ILE A 62 3.09 -12.39 -1.69
C ILE A 62 2.90 -11.00 -1.08
N VAL A 63 3.71 -10.03 -1.50
CA VAL A 63 3.61 -8.65 -1.00
C VAL A 63 2.30 -7.99 -1.39
N ALA A 64 1.84 -8.22 -2.61
CA ALA A 64 0.56 -7.68 -3.07
C ALA A 64 -0.63 -8.20 -2.24
N ALA A 65 -0.59 -9.45 -1.78
CA ALA A 65 -1.62 -10.00 -0.89
C ALA A 65 -1.75 -9.23 0.44
N VAL A 66 -0.65 -8.65 0.92
CA VAL A 66 -0.61 -7.88 2.18
C VAL A 66 -0.95 -6.41 1.97
N THR A 67 -0.61 -5.86 0.80
CA THR A 67 -0.70 -4.43 0.54
C THR A 67 -1.97 -4.00 -0.20
N GLU A 68 -2.63 -4.91 -0.93
CA GLU A 68 -3.78 -4.57 -1.79
C GLU A 68 -4.99 -4.10 -0.98
N ASP A 69 -5.34 -4.76 0.14
CA ASP A 69 -6.44 -4.32 1.00
C ASP A 69 -6.19 -2.92 1.56
N ARG A 70 -4.96 -2.64 1.98
CA ARG A 70 -4.54 -1.31 2.43
C ARG A 70 -4.74 -0.27 1.34
N ARG A 71 -4.24 -0.55 0.14
CA ARG A 71 -4.33 0.34 -1.01
C ARG A 71 -5.78 0.61 -1.42
N SER A 72 -6.61 -0.43 -1.48
CA SER A 72 -8.01 -0.32 -1.90
C SER A 72 -8.89 0.46 -0.94
N ARG A 73 -8.57 0.45 0.37
CA ARG A 73 -9.34 1.14 1.41
C ARG A 73 -8.87 2.56 1.69
N LEU A 74 -7.64 2.91 1.35
CA LEU A 74 -7.05 4.20 1.73
C LEU A 74 -7.86 5.40 1.22
N ALA A 75 -8.29 5.37 -0.04
CA ALA A 75 -9.13 6.44 -0.59
C ALA A 75 -10.46 6.57 0.15
N ALA A 76 -11.10 5.42 0.44
CA ALA A 76 -12.37 5.41 1.16
C ALA A 76 -12.23 5.96 2.59
N ASP A 77 -11.11 5.64 3.28
CA ASP A 77 -10.86 6.14 4.62
C ASP A 77 -10.66 7.65 4.65
N ILE A 78 -9.89 8.19 3.69
CA ILE A 78 -9.71 9.65 3.56
C ILE A 78 -11.04 10.33 3.28
N LEU A 79 -11.86 9.78 2.38
CA LEU A 79 -13.17 10.34 2.00
C LEU A 79 -14.22 10.21 3.12
N ALA A 80 -14.13 9.17 3.95
CA ALA A 80 -15.03 8.95 5.08
C ALA A 80 -14.74 9.87 6.28
N THR A 81 -13.57 10.54 6.29
CA THR A 81 -13.24 11.50 7.35
C THR A 81 -14.22 12.67 7.33
N PRO A 82 -14.78 13.10 8.49
CA PRO A 82 -15.76 14.18 8.56
C PRO A 82 -15.28 15.47 7.87
N ALA A 83 -16.20 16.22 7.26
CA ALA A 83 -15.89 17.47 6.55
C ALA A 83 -15.19 18.52 7.41
N GLY A 84 -15.43 18.52 8.74
CA GLY A 84 -14.75 19.43 9.67
C GLY A 84 -13.28 19.10 9.94
N VAL A 85 -12.79 17.94 9.46
CA VAL A 85 -11.36 17.56 9.55
C VAL A 85 -10.68 17.94 8.25
N GLY A 86 -9.66 18.79 8.32
CA GLY A 86 -8.93 19.24 7.14
C GLY A 86 -8.24 18.10 6.39
N LEU A 87 -8.05 18.28 5.08
CA LEU A 87 -7.43 17.28 4.18
C LEU A 87 -6.09 16.76 4.71
N ALA A 88 -5.24 17.64 5.25
CA ALA A 88 -3.93 17.26 5.78
C ALA A 88 -4.02 16.26 6.93
N ASP A 89 -4.99 16.41 7.81
CA ASP A 89 -5.23 15.50 8.93
C ASP A 89 -5.87 14.21 8.43
N ALA A 90 -6.86 14.30 7.54
CA ALA A 90 -7.51 13.15 6.93
C ALA A 90 -6.51 12.22 6.22
N VAL A 91 -5.59 12.77 5.41
CA VAL A 91 -4.56 12.00 4.70
C VAL A 91 -3.57 11.38 5.68
N VAL A 92 -3.03 12.17 6.63
CA VAL A 92 -2.03 11.67 7.59
C VAL A 92 -2.61 10.57 8.47
N ASP A 93 -3.80 10.76 9.02
CA ASP A 93 -4.40 9.78 9.93
C ASP A 93 -4.82 8.50 9.21
N ALA A 94 -5.38 8.59 8.00
CA ALA A 94 -5.69 7.42 7.20
C ALA A 94 -4.43 6.61 6.83
N VAL A 95 -3.35 7.29 6.39
CA VAL A 95 -2.08 6.62 6.10
C VAL A 95 -1.53 5.95 7.35
N VAL A 96 -1.43 6.68 8.47
CA VAL A 96 -0.88 6.12 9.72
C VAL A 96 -1.69 4.92 10.19
N ALA A 97 -3.02 5.02 10.22
CA ALA A 97 -3.89 3.92 10.63
C ALA A 97 -3.67 2.65 9.77
N ARG A 98 -3.52 2.81 8.45
CA ARG A 98 -3.34 1.69 7.52
C ARG A 98 -1.96 1.02 7.57
N TYR A 99 -0.94 1.73 8.02
CA TYR A 99 0.42 1.18 8.09
C TYR A 99 0.83 0.76 9.50
N ALA A 100 0.32 1.41 10.55
CA ALA A 100 0.69 1.11 11.93
C ALA A 100 -0.10 -0.07 12.54
N ASP A 101 -1.36 -0.28 12.11
CA ASP A 101 -2.19 -1.41 12.55
C ASP A 101 -2.73 -2.22 11.36
N PRO A 102 -1.95 -3.17 10.86
CA PRO A 102 -2.34 -3.98 9.70
C PRO A 102 -3.40 -5.06 10.02
N GLY A 103 -3.73 -5.31 11.29
CA GLY A 103 -4.64 -6.39 11.72
C GLY A 103 -4.00 -7.80 11.70
N GLU A 104 -4.69 -8.78 12.29
CA GLU A 104 -4.17 -10.13 12.58
C GLU A 104 -3.55 -10.89 11.37
N PRO A 105 -4.17 -11.06 10.21
CA PRO A 105 -3.54 -11.83 9.13
C PRO A 105 -2.28 -11.13 8.59
N ALA A 106 -2.23 -9.82 8.67
CA ALA A 106 -1.12 -9.04 8.15
C ALA A 106 0.08 -8.98 9.11
N GLN A 107 -0.09 -9.26 10.39
CA GLN A 107 1.03 -9.30 11.35
C GLN A 107 2.01 -10.44 11.04
N ALA A 108 1.50 -11.67 10.81
CA ALA A 108 2.33 -12.80 10.43
C ALA A 108 3.05 -12.55 9.09
N ALA A 109 2.34 -11.97 8.12
CA ALA A 109 2.90 -11.59 6.84
C ALA A 109 3.94 -10.46 6.97
N LEU A 110 3.73 -9.49 7.85
CA LEU A 110 4.69 -8.43 8.11
C LEU A 110 5.97 -8.97 8.75
N LEU A 111 5.86 -9.93 9.69
CA LEU A 111 7.02 -10.61 10.26
C LEU A 111 7.82 -11.34 9.17
N MET A 112 7.14 -12.04 8.27
CA MET A 112 7.77 -12.70 7.12
C MET A 112 8.46 -11.69 6.19
N ILE A 113 7.83 -10.53 5.91
CA ILE A 113 8.41 -9.45 5.11
C ILE A 113 9.66 -8.88 5.79
N THR A 114 9.63 -8.68 7.10
CA THR A 114 10.79 -8.13 7.85
C THR A 114 11.97 -9.08 7.92
N THR A 115 11.72 -10.38 7.92
CA THR A 115 12.77 -11.42 8.01
C THR A 115 13.35 -11.82 6.65
N SER A 116 12.61 -11.66 5.54
CA SER A 116 13.07 -11.98 4.18
C SER A 116 13.57 -10.74 3.43
N PRO A 117 14.89 -10.67 3.07
CA PRO A 117 15.42 -9.53 2.31
C PRO A 117 14.72 -9.29 0.98
N ALA A 118 14.36 -10.36 0.26
CA ALA A 118 13.69 -10.27 -1.04
C ALA A 118 12.29 -9.68 -0.92
N LEU A 119 11.49 -10.14 0.06
CA LEU A 119 10.15 -9.60 0.32
C LEU A 119 10.21 -8.15 0.79
N ARG A 120 11.18 -7.82 1.63
CA ARG A 120 11.37 -6.45 2.13
C ARG A 120 11.65 -5.47 0.99
N THR A 121 12.53 -5.83 0.04
CA THR A 121 12.82 -5.01 -1.13
C THR A 121 11.54 -4.70 -1.90
N VAL A 122 10.78 -5.73 -2.27
CA VAL A 122 9.52 -5.58 -3.00
C VAL A 122 8.48 -4.80 -2.19
N TYR A 123 8.39 -5.05 -0.87
CA TYR A 123 7.46 -4.32 -0.01
C TYR A 123 7.74 -2.81 0.03
N VAL A 124 9.00 -2.41 0.13
CA VAL A 124 9.40 -1.01 0.10
C VAL A 124 9.15 -0.38 -1.27
N GLU A 125 9.46 -1.10 -2.35
CA GLU A 125 9.22 -0.62 -3.71
C GLU A 125 7.72 -0.41 -3.99
N THR A 126 6.88 -1.33 -3.51
CA THR A 126 5.43 -1.29 -3.74
C THR A 126 4.66 -0.47 -2.72
N ALA A 127 5.27 -0.15 -1.56
CA ALA A 127 4.62 0.64 -0.51
C ALA A 127 4.28 2.06 -0.96
N GLY A 128 4.99 2.58 -1.98
CA GLY A 128 4.68 3.87 -2.60
C GLY A 128 3.52 3.83 -3.60
N ALA A 129 2.95 2.67 -3.92
CA ALA A 129 1.83 2.52 -4.85
C ALA A 129 0.47 2.95 -4.22
N ILE A 130 0.49 4.02 -3.43
CA ILE A 130 -0.68 4.67 -2.83
C ILE A 130 -0.99 6.02 -3.47
N ASP A 131 -0.21 6.43 -4.47
CA ASP A 131 -0.39 7.69 -5.18
C ASP A 131 -1.78 7.78 -5.84
N ASP A 132 -2.22 6.77 -6.58
CA ASP A 132 -3.55 6.75 -7.17
C ASP A 132 -4.68 6.92 -6.14
N PRO A 133 -4.81 6.09 -5.09
CA PRO A 133 -5.87 6.28 -4.10
C PRO A 133 -5.79 7.61 -3.35
N VAL A 134 -4.60 8.13 -3.06
CA VAL A 134 -4.46 9.44 -2.42
C VAL A 134 -4.89 10.57 -3.37
N ARG A 135 -4.47 10.52 -4.65
CA ARG A 135 -4.90 11.48 -5.67
C ARG A 135 -6.42 11.48 -5.80
N ASP A 136 -7.03 10.29 -5.94
CA ASP A 136 -8.48 10.16 -6.13
C ASP A 136 -9.25 10.69 -4.89
N ALA A 137 -8.71 10.48 -3.69
CA ALA A 137 -9.27 11.04 -2.47
C ALA A 137 -9.12 12.57 -2.40
N ILE A 138 -7.99 13.13 -2.81
CA ILE A 138 -7.79 14.59 -2.89
C ILE A 138 -8.83 15.20 -3.85
N ILE A 139 -8.95 14.64 -5.06
CA ILE A 139 -9.92 15.12 -6.07
C ILE A 139 -11.37 14.99 -5.58
N GLY A 140 -11.68 13.92 -4.85
CA GLY A 140 -13.02 13.69 -4.31
C GLY A 140 -13.37 14.53 -3.09
N ARG A 141 -12.38 15.14 -2.43
CA ARG A 141 -12.58 15.91 -1.20
C ARG A 141 -12.44 17.42 -1.40
N VAL A 142 -11.69 17.84 -2.40
CA VAL A 142 -11.42 19.25 -2.70
C VAL A 142 -12.00 19.59 -4.07
N ASP A 143 -13.10 20.37 -4.09
CA ASP A 143 -13.73 20.78 -5.32
C ASP A 143 -12.81 21.71 -6.13
N GLY A 144 -12.75 21.51 -7.44
CA GLY A 144 -11.97 22.36 -8.33
C GLY A 144 -10.46 22.25 -8.22
N VAL A 145 -9.95 21.30 -7.44
CA VAL A 145 -8.48 21.09 -7.35
C VAL A 145 -7.90 20.75 -8.72
N ASP A 146 -6.79 21.39 -9.09
CA ASP A 146 -6.05 21.03 -10.30
C ASP A 146 -5.51 19.60 -10.20
N ARG A 147 -5.77 18.80 -11.25
CA ARG A 147 -5.37 17.39 -11.29
C ARG A 147 -3.87 17.20 -11.12
N LEU A 148 -3.05 18.06 -11.73
CA LEU A 148 -1.59 17.98 -11.59
C LEU A 148 -1.14 18.25 -10.15
N VAL A 149 -1.80 19.21 -9.47
CA VAL A 149 -1.54 19.48 -8.05
C VAL A 149 -1.88 18.27 -7.19
N ALA A 150 -3.03 17.63 -7.42
CA ALA A 150 -3.43 16.41 -6.73
C ALA A 150 -2.43 15.25 -6.99
N GLU A 151 -1.98 15.06 -8.23
CA GLU A 151 -0.97 14.05 -8.61
C GLU A 151 0.37 14.32 -7.91
N VAL A 152 0.86 15.56 -7.87
CA VAL A 152 2.11 15.93 -7.21
C VAL A 152 2.04 15.68 -5.70
N LEU A 153 0.95 16.09 -5.05
CA LEU A 153 0.77 15.87 -3.61
C LEU A 153 0.64 14.38 -3.26
N ALA A 154 -0.10 13.62 -4.05
CA ALA A 154 -0.22 12.19 -3.88
C ALA A 154 1.13 11.49 -4.03
N GLY A 155 1.90 11.82 -5.07
CA GLY A 155 3.26 11.33 -5.26
C GLY A 155 4.21 11.71 -4.12
N ALA A 156 4.09 12.92 -3.57
CA ALA A 156 4.85 13.33 -2.40
C ALA A 156 4.49 12.53 -1.14
N VAL A 157 3.20 12.28 -0.90
CA VAL A 157 2.73 11.41 0.19
C VAL A 157 3.27 9.99 0.02
N ALA A 158 3.17 9.41 -1.17
CA ALA A 158 3.70 8.08 -1.49
C ALA A 158 5.21 7.99 -1.26
N ALA A 159 5.97 9.01 -1.70
CA ALA A 159 7.41 9.10 -1.46
C ALA A 159 7.76 9.20 0.04
N ALA A 160 7.02 10.00 0.81
CA ALA A 160 7.22 10.12 2.26
C ALA A 160 6.98 8.79 2.98
N VAL A 161 5.91 8.07 2.64
CA VAL A 161 5.62 6.73 3.18
C VAL A 161 6.73 5.75 2.84
N ARG A 162 7.17 5.69 1.59
CA ARG A 162 8.26 4.82 1.15
C ARG A 162 9.56 5.10 1.91
N ILE A 163 9.93 6.36 2.10
CA ILE A 163 11.12 6.76 2.86
C ILE A 163 11.01 6.37 4.33
N ALA A 164 9.84 6.57 4.95
CA ALA A 164 9.60 6.15 6.34
C ALA A 164 9.76 4.63 6.51
N LEU A 165 9.16 3.83 5.61
CA LEU A 165 9.28 2.38 5.62
C LEU A 165 10.71 1.90 5.35
N GLN A 166 11.41 2.51 4.40
CA GLN A 166 12.83 2.22 4.16
C GLN A 166 13.68 2.47 5.41
N SER A 167 13.42 3.57 6.11
CA SER A 167 14.14 3.93 7.33
C SER A 167 13.80 3.01 8.49
N TRP A 168 12.54 2.60 8.59
CA TRP A 168 12.06 1.69 9.63
C TRP A 168 12.58 0.26 9.45
N LEU A 169 12.69 -0.22 8.20
CA LEU A 169 13.14 -1.57 7.81
C LEU A 169 14.66 -1.65 7.58
N ARG A 170 15.45 -0.66 7.96
CA ARG A 170 16.91 -0.69 7.75
C ARG A 170 17.53 -1.87 8.49
N PRO A 171 18.31 -2.75 7.81
CA PRO A 171 19.09 -3.76 8.47
C PRO A 171 20.18 -3.09 9.30
N THR A 172 20.44 -3.63 10.48
CA THR A 172 21.64 -3.29 11.26
C THR A 172 22.89 -3.83 10.55
N SER A 173 24.07 -3.33 10.94
CA SER A 173 25.38 -3.79 10.43
C SER A 173 25.62 -5.30 10.59
N SER A 174 24.84 -5.99 11.40
CA SER A 174 24.87 -7.45 11.60
C SER A 174 23.91 -8.24 10.68
N GLY A 175 23.20 -7.56 9.76
CA GLY A 175 22.23 -8.21 8.87
C GLY A 175 20.90 -8.56 9.52
N LEU A 176 20.77 -8.45 10.84
CA LEU A 176 19.50 -8.57 11.54
C LEU A 176 18.71 -7.27 11.37
N VAL A 177 17.45 -7.40 10.94
CA VAL A 177 16.51 -6.27 10.99
C VAL A 177 16.03 -6.16 12.43
N ILE A 178 16.62 -5.22 13.15
CA ILE A 178 16.02 -4.74 14.40
C ILE A 178 15.10 -3.61 13.94
N PRO A 179 13.78 -3.71 14.13
CA PRO A 179 12.89 -2.58 13.88
C PRO A 179 13.48 -1.35 14.58
N SER A 180 13.41 -0.20 13.91
CA SER A 180 13.83 1.07 14.54
C SER A 180 13.23 1.13 15.95
N THR A 181 13.98 1.63 16.92
CA THR A 181 13.48 1.89 18.28
C THR A 181 12.32 2.90 18.28
N ARG A 182 12.16 3.61 17.16
CA ARG A 182 11.06 4.54 16.92
C ARG A 182 9.87 3.80 16.29
N PRO A 183 8.65 3.90 16.84
CA PRO A 183 7.44 3.32 16.29
C PRO A 183 7.16 3.79 14.85
N LEU A 184 6.57 2.91 14.03
CA LEU A 184 6.31 3.21 12.62
C LEU A 184 5.34 4.39 12.44
N ASP A 185 4.32 4.50 13.29
CA ASP A 185 3.35 5.60 13.27
C ASP A 185 4.02 6.96 13.50
N GLU A 186 4.96 7.05 14.42
CA GLU A 186 5.75 8.28 14.64
C GLU A 186 6.62 8.61 13.44
N MET A 187 7.24 7.62 12.80
CA MET A 187 8.06 7.81 11.62
C MET A 187 7.23 8.28 10.43
N LEU A 188 6.05 7.70 10.23
CA LEU A 188 5.11 8.12 9.19
C LEU A 188 4.63 9.55 9.43
N ARG A 189 4.21 9.89 10.66
CA ARG A 189 3.81 11.25 11.00
C ARG A 189 4.95 12.27 10.76
N ALA A 190 6.17 11.92 11.13
CA ALA A 190 7.34 12.78 10.89
C ALA A 190 7.64 12.96 9.41
N ALA A 191 7.55 11.90 8.60
CA ALA A 191 7.80 11.95 7.16
C ALA A 191 6.72 12.75 6.42
N LEU A 192 5.47 12.70 6.88
CA LEU A 192 4.35 13.41 6.29
C LEU A 192 4.21 14.86 6.77
N ALA A 193 4.83 15.22 7.91
CA ALA A 193 4.73 16.56 8.48
C ALA A 193 5.10 17.71 7.51
N PRO A 194 6.17 17.59 6.70
CA PRO A 194 6.53 18.63 5.72
C PRO A 194 5.49 18.88 4.63
N LEU A 195 4.59 17.90 4.38
CA LEU A 195 3.56 17.99 3.34
C LEU A 195 2.26 18.65 3.85
N ARG A 196 2.07 18.75 5.18
CA ARG A 196 0.85 19.31 5.79
C ARG A 196 0.52 20.74 5.33
N PRO A 197 1.49 21.68 5.21
CA PRO A 197 1.18 23.02 4.72
C PRO A 197 0.60 23.03 3.31
N ALA A 198 1.15 22.23 2.39
CA ALA A 198 0.69 22.17 1.01
C ALA A 198 -0.71 21.52 0.91
N LEU A 199 -0.97 20.44 1.68
CA LEU A 199 -2.29 19.82 1.77
C LEU A 199 -3.35 20.77 2.37
N LYS A 200 -2.97 21.60 3.37
CA LYS A 200 -3.86 22.62 3.94
C LYS A 200 -4.17 23.74 2.96
N GLN A 201 -3.19 24.14 2.16
CA GLN A 201 -3.33 25.24 1.20
C GLN A 201 -4.42 24.95 0.15
N ILE A 202 -4.51 23.72 -0.36
CA ILE A 202 -5.55 23.36 -1.34
C ILE A 202 -6.92 23.18 -0.70
N ASP A 203 -6.98 22.82 0.59
CA ASP A 203 -8.22 22.67 1.36
C ASP A 203 -8.89 24.03 1.67
N THR A 204 -8.11 25.10 1.73
CA THR A 204 -8.59 26.47 2.06
C THR A 204 -8.99 27.29 0.85
N HIS A 205 -8.79 26.82 -0.38
CA HIS A 205 -9.12 27.57 -1.60
C HIS A 205 -10.64 27.68 -1.88
N GLU A 206 -11.49 27.02 -1.07
CA GLU A 206 -12.96 27.09 -1.18
C GLU A 206 -13.62 28.27 -0.44
N ALA A 207 -12.87 29.13 0.25
CA ALA A 207 -13.43 30.20 1.08
C ALA A 207 -13.28 31.62 0.45
N GLY A 208 -13.18 31.70 -0.89
CA GLY A 208 -13.05 32.97 -1.58
C GLY A 208 -14.06 33.20 -2.70
#